data_0bd2e18f8274558f00c52ead1ffa7cfc
#
_entry.id   0bd2e18f8274558f00c52ead1ffa7cfc
#
_cell.length_a   1.000
_cell.length_b   1.000
_cell.length_c   1.000
_cell.angle_alpha   90.00
_cell.angle_beta   90.00
_cell.angle_gamma   90.00
#
_symmetry.space_group_name_H-M   'P 1'
#
loop_
_entity.id
_entity.type
_entity.pdbx_description
1 polymer ?
#
loop_
_entity_poly.entity_id
_entity_poly.type
_entity_poly.pdbx_seq_one_letter_code
_entity_poly.pdbx_strand_id
1 'polypeptide(L)'
;MSQPQQYVVYLVEDEVNLMQLLKPYLENAGYQVKAFQTGEEALQELKQSTPHLWILDIMLPDIDGYEILRQIKAKSDVPVIFISARDQDMDKIIGLELGSDDYLAKPFLPRELVIRVQKLLLRTYEKTNAAAPISHSQTYQDWIQAGPYSISEKGRMIKEGEEPIEFTTKEFDLILYLLRNQGQALQREQILTAVWGDDYIGSDRAVDDLVKRIRKKLPHFPLETVYGFGYRLTLK
;
A
#
# COMPACT_ATOMS: atom_id res chain seq x y z
N MET A 1 20.31 -11.68 20.33
CA MET A 1 20.31 -11.61 18.86
C MET A 1 18.87 -11.82 18.43
N SER A 2 18.16 -10.75 18.08
CA SER A 2 16.79 -10.82 17.57
C SER A 2 16.84 -11.53 16.22
N GLN A 3 16.08 -12.61 16.04
CA GLN A 3 15.91 -13.20 14.70
C GLN A 3 15.33 -12.13 13.78
N PRO A 4 15.82 -12.01 12.53
CA PRO A 4 15.20 -11.10 11.58
C PRO A 4 13.73 -11.49 11.43
N GLN A 5 12.83 -10.52 11.49
CA GLN A 5 11.39 -10.72 11.32
C GLN A 5 11.16 -11.32 9.93
N GLN A 6 10.74 -12.59 9.90
CA GLN A 6 10.47 -13.27 8.63
C GLN A 6 9.10 -12.84 8.13
N TYR A 7 9.07 -12.10 7.00
CA TYR A 7 7.82 -11.67 6.38
C TYR A 7 7.08 -12.84 5.75
N VAL A 8 5.77 -12.88 5.97
CA VAL A 8 4.84 -13.85 5.38
C VAL A 8 4.19 -13.23 4.15
N VAL A 9 4.28 -13.90 3.00
CA VAL A 9 3.70 -13.47 1.73
C VAL A 9 2.66 -14.50 1.29
N TYR A 10 1.44 -14.04 0.96
CA TYR A 10 0.43 -14.87 0.35
C TYR A 10 0.45 -14.69 -1.17
N LEU A 11 0.59 -15.79 -1.90
CA LEU A 11 0.60 -15.84 -3.36
C LEU A 11 -0.67 -16.55 -3.82
N VAL A 12 -1.54 -15.86 -4.55
CA VAL A 12 -2.77 -16.41 -5.13
C VAL A 12 -2.65 -16.39 -6.63
N GLU A 13 -2.57 -17.59 -7.22
CA GLU A 13 -2.28 -17.79 -8.65
C GLU A 13 -2.81 -19.17 -9.06
N ASP A 14 -3.70 -19.23 -10.05
CA ASP A 14 -4.29 -20.48 -10.50
C ASP A 14 -3.38 -21.27 -11.45
N GLU A 15 -2.47 -20.60 -12.16
CA GLU A 15 -1.52 -21.26 -13.04
C GLU A 15 -0.41 -21.94 -12.23
N VAL A 16 -0.54 -23.28 -12.09
CA VAL A 16 0.36 -24.12 -11.28
C VAL A 16 1.84 -23.91 -11.64
N ASN A 17 2.16 -23.83 -12.94
CA ASN A 17 3.53 -23.66 -13.42
C ASN A 17 4.11 -22.30 -12.96
N LEU A 18 3.34 -21.24 -13.05
CA LEU A 18 3.76 -19.92 -12.60
C LEU A 18 3.91 -19.87 -11.08
N MET A 19 2.95 -20.42 -10.34
CA MET A 19 3.04 -20.54 -8.89
C MET A 19 4.27 -21.31 -8.43
N GLN A 20 4.56 -22.47 -9.07
CA GLN A 20 5.76 -23.27 -8.79
C GLN A 20 7.06 -22.57 -9.15
N LEU A 21 7.04 -21.69 -10.13
CA LEU A 21 8.18 -20.84 -10.48
C LEU A 21 8.37 -19.72 -9.44
N LEU A 22 7.32 -18.98 -9.08
CA LEU A 22 7.42 -17.80 -8.25
C LEU A 22 7.73 -18.11 -6.78
N LYS A 23 7.10 -19.16 -6.23
CA LYS A 23 7.26 -19.53 -4.80
C LYS A 23 8.72 -19.70 -4.38
N PRO A 24 9.57 -20.51 -5.06
CA PRO A 24 10.99 -20.66 -4.69
C PRO A 24 11.79 -19.35 -4.81
N TYR A 25 11.47 -18.48 -5.76
CA TYR A 25 12.15 -17.17 -5.88
C TYR A 25 11.88 -16.29 -4.66
N LEU A 26 10.64 -16.27 -4.17
CA LEU A 26 10.27 -15.52 -2.97
C LEU A 26 10.88 -16.16 -1.70
N GLU A 27 10.85 -17.49 -1.59
CA GLU A 27 11.44 -18.21 -0.45
C GLU A 27 12.96 -18.01 -0.39
N ASN A 28 13.65 -18.05 -1.53
CA ASN A 28 15.09 -17.78 -1.62
C ASN A 28 15.45 -16.32 -1.27
N ALA A 29 14.50 -15.40 -1.41
CA ALA A 29 14.64 -14.01 -0.97
C ALA A 29 14.39 -13.83 0.55
N GLY A 30 14.08 -14.92 1.29
CA GLY A 30 13.92 -14.92 2.75
C GLY A 30 12.48 -14.77 3.22
N TYR A 31 11.49 -14.85 2.36
CA TYR A 31 10.08 -14.77 2.71
C TYR A 31 9.48 -16.14 3.05
N GLN A 32 8.54 -16.17 3.98
CA GLN A 32 7.69 -17.34 4.17
C GLN A 32 6.49 -17.22 3.21
N VAL A 33 6.32 -18.21 2.30
CA VAL A 33 5.29 -18.12 1.26
C VAL A 33 4.20 -19.16 1.49
N LYS A 34 2.96 -18.68 1.62
CA LYS A 34 1.75 -19.52 1.49
C LYS A 34 1.16 -19.28 0.10
N ALA A 35 0.99 -20.34 -0.67
CA ALA A 35 0.49 -20.28 -2.04
C ALA A 35 -0.88 -20.94 -2.12
N PHE A 36 -1.81 -20.31 -2.86
CA PHE A 36 -3.19 -20.72 -3.03
C PHE A 36 -3.54 -20.72 -4.53
N GLN A 37 -4.29 -21.70 -4.98
CA GLN A 37 -4.74 -21.80 -6.37
C GLN A 37 -6.08 -21.13 -6.62
N THR A 38 -6.80 -20.80 -5.54
CA THR A 38 -8.12 -20.18 -5.61
C THR A 38 -8.24 -19.02 -4.62
N GLY A 39 -9.11 -18.08 -4.96
CA GLY A 39 -9.43 -16.96 -4.08
C GLY A 39 -10.13 -17.41 -2.80
N GLU A 40 -11.00 -18.43 -2.88
CA GLU A 40 -11.70 -18.97 -1.71
C GLU A 40 -10.74 -19.54 -0.68
N GLU A 41 -9.75 -20.35 -1.09
CA GLU A 41 -8.71 -20.90 -0.19
C GLU A 41 -7.95 -19.76 0.52
N ALA A 42 -7.54 -18.74 -0.24
CA ALA A 42 -6.81 -17.59 0.29
C ALA A 42 -7.66 -16.79 1.30
N LEU A 43 -8.93 -16.56 1.01
CA LEU A 43 -9.85 -15.87 1.91
C LEU A 43 -10.21 -16.69 3.16
N GLN A 44 -10.22 -18.03 3.06
CA GLN A 44 -10.36 -18.88 4.25
C GLN A 44 -9.16 -18.77 5.18
N GLU A 45 -7.95 -18.79 4.61
CA GLU A 45 -6.72 -18.60 5.38
C GLU A 45 -6.65 -17.22 6.03
N LEU A 46 -7.15 -16.16 5.38
CA LEU A 46 -7.23 -14.81 5.95
C LEU A 46 -8.07 -14.73 7.23
N LYS A 47 -8.97 -15.69 7.48
CA LYS A 47 -9.74 -15.77 8.75
C LYS A 47 -8.88 -16.25 9.92
N GLN A 48 -7.77 -16.94 9.63
CA GLN A 48 -6.88 -17.56 10.63
C GLN A 48 -5.61 -16.78 10.84
N SER A 49 -5.03 -16.25 9.76
CA SER A 49 -3.77 -15.49 9.80
C SER A 49 -3.73 -14.41 8.73
N THR A 50 -3.06 -13.29 9.06
CA THR A 50 -2.88 -12.17 8.14
C THR A 50 -1.43 -12.15 7.65
N PRO A 51 -1.17 -12.10 6.33
CA PRO A 51 0.18 -12.00 5.80
C PRO A 51 0.73 -10.58 5.96
N HIS A 52 2.00 -10.40 5.61
CA HIS A 52 2.62 -9.07 5.50
C HIS A 52 2.47 -8.47 4.08
N LEU A 53 2.17 -9.30 3.07
CA LEU A 53 1.96 -8.85 1.70
C LEU A 53 1.15 -9.90 0.93
N TRP A 54 0.28 -9.42 0.04
CA TRP A 54 -0.44 -10.24 -0.92
C TRP A 54 0.15 -10.07 -2.32
N ILE A 55 0.33 -11.19 -3.04
CA ILE A 55 0.51 -11.24 -4.49
C ILE A 55 -0.73 -11.92 -5.01
N LEU A 56 -1.48 -11.26 -5.88
CA LEU A 56 -2.82 -11.66 -6.25
C LEU A 56 -3.02 -11.59 -7.77
N ASP A 57 -3.31 -12.73 -8.40
CA ASP A 57 -3.80 -12.69 -9.78
C ASP A 57 -5.21 -12.10 -9.81
N ILE A 58 -5.45 -11.29 -10.83
CA ILE A 58 -6.78 -10.72 -11.09
C ILE A 58 -7.71 -11.77 -11.66
N MET A 59 -7.21 -12.64 -12.55
CA MET A 59 -8.00 -13.59 -13.30
C MET A 59 -8.00 -14.98 -12.65
N LEU A 60 -8.63 -15.12 -11.50
CA LEU A 60 -8.82 -16.41 -10.83
C LEU A 60 -10.10 -17.09 -11.30
N PRO A 61 -10.17 -18.44 -11.25
CA PRO A 61 -11.31 -19.18 -11.77
C PRO A 61 -12.59 -19.11 -10.93
N ASP A 62 -12.48 -18.72 -9.65
CA ASP A 62 -13.55 -18.73 -8.66
C ASP A 62 -14.03 -17.33 -8.28
N ILE A 63 -13.13 -16.46 -7.88
CA ILE A 63 -13.44 -15.09 -7.42
C ILE A 63 -12.52 -14.11 -8.15
N ASP A 64 -13.08 -13.04 -8.70
CA ASP A 64 -12.30 -11.94 -9.30
C ASP A 64 -11.33 -11.32 -8.28
N GLY A 65 -10.07 -11.13 -8.68
CA GLY A 65 -9.03 -10.58 -7.81
C GLY A 65 -9.38 -9.21 -7.23
N TYR A 66 -10.17 -8.42 -7.92
CA TYR A 66 -10.66 -7.13 -7.40
C TYR A 66 -11.63 -7.31 -6.22
N GLU A 67 -12.47 -8.34 -6.26
CA GLU A 67 -13.36 -8.64 -5.14
C GLU A 67 -12.58 -9.14 -3.93
N ILE A 68 -11.54 -9.97 -4.17
CA ILE A 68 -10.62 -10.40 -3.10
C ILE A 68 -9.92 -9.19 -2.49
N LEU A 69 -9.41 -8.25 -3.31
CA LEU A 69 -8.80 -7.00 -2.82
C LEU A 69 -9.75 -6.22 -1.91
N ARG A 70 -11.03 -6.06 -2.30
CA ARG A 70 -12.02 -5.37 -1.46
C ARG A 70 -12.17 -6.04 -0.10
N GLN A 71 -12.24 -7.37 -0.07
CA GLN A 71 -12.36 -8.11 1.19
C GLN A 71 -11.11 -8.04 2.05
N ILE A 72 -9.91 -8.03 1.45
CA ILE A 72 -8.64 -7.79 2.15
C ILE A 72 -8.66 -6.40 2.77
N LYS A 73 -8.93 -5.35 1.95
CA LYS A 73 -8.90 -3.96 2.39
C LYS A 73 -10.01 -3.59 3.39
N ALA A 74 -11.09 -4.35 3.42
CA ALA A 74 -12.13 -4.23 4.47
C ALA A 74 -11.67 -4.74 5.84
N LYS A 75 -10.61 -5.57 5.90
CA LYS A 75 -10.13 -6.20 7.14
C LYS A 75 -8.74 -5.72 7.56
N SER A 76 -7.91 -5.31 6.62
CA SER A 76 -6.51 -4.95 6.89
C SER A 76 -5.94 -4.04 5.81
N ASP A 77 -4.95 -3.23 6.19
CA ASP A 77 -4.17 -2.39 5.27
C ASP A 77 -2.92 -3.10 4.72
N VAL A 78 -2.92 -4.43 4.74
CA VAL A 78 -1.81 -5.22 4.18
C VAL A 78 -1.61 -4.86 2.71
N PRO A 79 -0.36 -4.60 2.29
CA PRO A 79 -0.06 -4.25 0.91
C PRO A 79 -0.37 -5.39 -0.06
N VAL A 80 -0.86 -5.03 -1.25
CA VAL A 80 -1.27 -5.96 -2.31
C VAL A 80 -0.57 -5.61 -3.61
N ILE A 81 0.12 -6.58 -4.21
CA ILE A 81 0.64 -6.51 -5.58
C ILE A 81 -0.28 -7.33 -6.47
N PHE A 82 -0.85 -6.72 -7.50
CA PHE A 82 -1.52 -7.48 -8.54
C PHE A 82 -0.53 -8.04 -9.56
N ILE A 83 -0.80 -9.26 -10.01
CA ILE A 83 -0.19 -9.84 -11.22
C ILE A 83 -1.31 -10.16 -12.19
N SER A 84 -1.17 -9.85 -13.49
CA SER A 84 -2.22 -10.13 -14.46
C SER A 84 -1.72 -10.16 -15.88
N ALA A 85 -2.36 -11.00 -16.72
CA ALA A 85 -2.18 -11.00 -18.17
C ALA A 85 -2.89 -9.82 -18.88
N ARG A 86 -3.71 -9.06 -18.16
CA ARG A 86 -4.41 -7.91 -18.72
C ARG A 86 -3.45 -6.74 -18.88
N ASP A 87 -3.19 -6.41 -20.14
CA ASP A 87 -2.23 -5.38 -20.55
C ASP A 87 -2.90 -4.01 -20.77
N GLN A 88 -4.21 -3.91 -20.53
CA GLN A 88 -4.91 -2.67 -20.76
C GLN A 88 -4.65 -1.69 -19.61
N ASP A 89 -4.25 -0.46 -19.96
CA ASP A 89 -4.03 0.63 -18.99
C ASP A 89 -5.22 0.84 -18.05
N MET A 90 -6.43 0.50 -18.50
CA MET A 90 -7.65 0.53 -17.69
C MET A 90 -7.64 -0.45 -16.51
N ASP A 91 -7.11 -1.67 -16.68
CA ASP A 91 -7.07 -2.66 -15.59
C ASP A 91 -6.03 -2.29 -14.53
N LYS A 92 -4.90 -1.70 -14.95
CA LYS A 92 -3.92 -1.12 -14.02
C LYS A 92 -4.52 0.03 -13.21
N ILE A 93 -5.27 0.91 -13.88
CA ILE A 93 -5.96 2.04 -13.24
C ILE A 93 -6.99 1.52 -12.25
N ILE A 94 -7.84 0.57 -12.63
CA ILE A 94 -8.88 -0.01 -11.76
C ILE A 94 -8.27 -0.67 -10.52
N GLY A 95 -7.20 -1.47 -10.68
CA GLY A 95 -6.52 -2.13 -9.57
C GLY A 95 -5.97 -1.13 -8.56
N LEU A 96 -5.35 -0.05 -9.05
CA LEU A 96 -4.77 1.00 -8.22
C LEU A 96 -5.84 1.91 -7.59
N GLU A 97 -6.93 2.19 -8.31
CA GLU A 97 -8.11 2.89 -7.78
C GLU A 97 -8.80 2.13 -6.65
N LEU A 98 -8.82 0.80 -6.72
CA LEU A 98 -9.37 -0.07 -5.68
C LEU A 98 -8.45 -0.23 -4.47
N GLY A 99 -7.21 0.29 -4.51
CA GLY A 99 -6.30 0.33 -3.38
C GLY A 99 -5.21 -0.75 -3.38
N SER A 100 -4.90 -1.37 -4.53
CA SER A 100 -3.67 -2.15 -4.66
C SER A 100 -2.45 -1.22 -4.55
N ASP A 101 -1.35 -1.76 -4.06
CA ASP A 101 -0.13 -0.99 -3.80
C ASP A 101 0.85 -1.03 -4.97
N ASP A 102 0.77 -2.06 -5.82
CA ASP A 102 1.56 -2.20 -7.04
C ASP A 102 0.85 -3.12 -8.04
N TYR A 103 1.32 -3.12 -9.29
CA TYR A 103 0.79 -3.92 -10.40
C TYR A 103 1.93 -4.42 -11.27
N LEU A 104 1.89 -5.71 -11.65
CA LEU A 104 2.88 -6.34 -12.49
C LEU A 104 2.20 -7.11 -13.64
N ALA A 105 2.42 -6.66 -14.89
CA ALA A 105 1.83 -7.28 -16.07
C ALA A 105 2.59 -8.56 -16.44
N LYS A 106 1.86 -9.64 -16.76
CA LYS A 106 2.41 -10.87 -17.36
C LYS A 106 2.65 -10.63 -18.87
N PRO A 107 3.79 -11.11 -19.46
CA PRO A 107 4.88 -11.85 -18.81
C PRO A 107 5.88 -10.94 -18.08
N PHE A 108 6.39 -11.39 -16.95
CA PHE A 108 7.41 -10.69 -16.16
C PHE A 108 8.53 -11.64 -15.71
N LEU A 109 9.66 -11.09 -15.29
CA LEU A 109 10.72 -11.88 -14.71
C LEU A 109 10.46 -12.13 -13.21
N PRO A 110 10.62 -13.35 -12.66
CA PRO A 110 10.42 -13.63 -11.22
C PRO A 110 11.25 -12.71 -10.32
N ARG A 111 12.44 -12.31 -10.76
CA ARG A 111 13.29 -11.36 -10.04
C ARG A 111 12.66 -9.96 -9.93
N GLU A 112 11.89 -9.54 -10.92
CA GLU A 112 11.17 -8.25 -10.88
C GLU A 112 10.14 -8.26 -9.76
N LEU A 113 9.34 -9.33 -9.65
CA LEU A 113 8.38 -9.49 -8.56
C LEU A 113 9.08 -9.45 -7.19
N VAL A 114 10.20 -10.15 -7.03
CA VAL A 114 10.97 -10.13 -5.76
C VAL A 114 11.42 -8.71 -5.40
N ILE A 115 11.92 -7.94 -6.36
CA ILE A 115 12.34 -6.54 -6.14
C ILE A 115 11.14 -5.68 -5.70
N ARG A 116 9.97 -5.83 -6.31
CA ARG A 116 8.75 -5.11 -5.95
C ARG A 116 8.27 -5.47 -4.54
N VAL A 117 8.23 -6.77 -4.22
CA VAL A 117 7.91 -7.26 -2.87
C VAL A 117 8.85 -6.66 -1.83
N GLN A 118 10.16 -6.71 -2.08
CA GLN A 118 11.15 -6.13 -1.18
C GLN A 118 10.96 -4.63 -0.96
N LYS A 119 10.85 -3.85 -2.04
CA LYS A 119 10.62 -2.40 -1.97
C LYS A 119 9.34 -2.07 -1.18
N LEU A 120 8.27 -2.83 -1.40
CA LEU A 120 6.99 -2.60 -0.77
C LEU A 120 7.01 -2.94 0.72
N LEU A 121 7.60 -4.08 1.10
CA LEU A 121 7.77 -4.47 2.50
C LEU A 121 8.68 -3.49 3.27
N LEU A 122 9.82 -3.09 2.69
CA LEU A 122 10.70 -2.06 3.25
C LEU A 122 9.95 -0.75 3.49
N ARG A 123 9.16 -0.31 2.51
CA ARG A 123 8.36 0.92 2.63
C ARG A 123 7.30 0.83 3.72
N THR A 124 6.65 -0.34 3.83
CA THR A 124 5.52 -0.54 4.75
C THR A 124 5.99 -0.80 6.19
N TYR A 125 7.06 -1.60 6.38
CA TYR A 125 7.42 -2.12 7.70
C TYR A 125 8.78 -1.64 8.22
N GLU A 126 9.76 -1.30 7.36
CA GLU A 126 11.12 -0.97 7.84
C GLU A 126 11.38 0.54 8.02
N LYS A 127 10.64 1.42 7.39
CA LYS A 127 10.70 2.85 7.73
C LYS A 127 10.28 3.14 9.19
N THR A 128 9.66 2.16 9.85
CA THR A 128 9.35 2.21 11.28
C THR A 128 10.52 1.78 12.16
N ASN A 129 11.54 1.09 11.63
CA ASN A 129 12.64 0.48 12.39
C ASN A 129 13.99 1.20 12.28
N ALA A 130 14.10 2.30 11.55
CA ALA A 130 15.35 3.07 11.45
C ALA A 130 15.55 4.07 12.60
N ALA A 131 15.09 3.73 13.81
CA ALA A 131 15.48 4.39 15.03
C ALA A 131 16.00 3.32 16.01
N ALA A 132 17.31 3.38 16.30
CA ALA A 132 17.97 2.56 17.31
C ALA A 132 17.21 2.59 18.65
N PRO A 133 17.33 1.53 19.50
CA PRO A 133 16.63 1.45 20.77
C PRO A 133 17.20 2.52 21.73
N ILE A 134 16.50 3.59 21.92
CA ILE A 134 16.70 4.49 23.03
C ILE A 134 15.76 4.06 24.15
N SER A 135 16.39 3.72 25.29
CA SER A 135 15.82 3.35 26.57
C SER A 135 14.54 4.10 26.94
N HIS A 136 13.63 3.32 27.56
CA HIS A 136 12.43 3.80 28.27
C HIS A 136 12.69 5.05 29.09
N SER A 137 12.09 6.12 28.67
CA SER A 137 11.32 7.10 29.44
C SER A 137 11.22 8.43 28.70
N GLN A 138 10.04 8.76 28.38
CA GLN A 138 9.41 10.02 27.99
C GLN A 138 8.60 9.93 26.69
N THR A 139 7.30 9.87 26.89
CA THR A 139 6.20 10.13 25.96
C THR A 139 6.36 11.49 25.28
N TYR A 140 7.02 11.51 24.13
CA TYR A 140 6.81 12.52 23.10
C TYR A 140 6.53 11.76 21.79
N GLN A 141 5.26 11.38 21.63
CA GLN A 141 4.76 11.09 20.28
C GLN A 141 4.76 12.43 19.56
N ASP A 142 5.59 12.57 18.54
CA ASP A 142 5.60 13.74 17.65
C ASP A 142 4.29 13.72 16.83
N TRP A 143 3.21 14.23 17.44
CA TRP A 143 1.93 14.39 16.77
C TRP A 143 1.92 15.72 16.02
N ILE A 144 1.73 15.65 14.72
CA ILE A 144 1.53 16.82 13.86
C ILE A 144 0.04 17.13 13.86
N GLN A 145 -0.32 18.39 14.17
CA GLN A 145 -1.71 18.83 14.13
C GLN A 145 -2.08 19.36 12.75
N ALA A 146 -3.16 18.83 12.16
CA ALA A 146 -3.67 19.27 10.87
C ALA A 146 -5.20 19.43 10.92
N GLY A 147 -5.66 20.62 11.30
CA GLY A 147 -7.05 20.86 11.66
C GLY A 147 -7.43 20.09 12.93
N PRO A 148 -8.55 19.33 12.95
CA PRO A 148 -8.94 18.53 14.11
C PRO A 148 -8.16 17.21 14.24
N TYR A 149 -7.25 16.92 13.30
CA TYR A 149 -6.56 15.64 13.22
C TYR A 149 -5.17 15.70 13.82
N SER A 150 -4.82 14.68 14.58
CA SER A 150 -3.49 14.42 15.12
C SER A 150 -2.85 13.29 14.30
N ILE A 151 -1.68 13.54 13.73
CA ILE A 151 -0.99 12.61 12.81
C ILE A 151 0.37 12.24 13.39
N SER A 152 0.59 10.94 13.59
CA SER A 152 1.88 10.39 14.00
C SER A 152 2.56 9.71 12.82
N GLU A 153 3.66 10.32 12.36
CA GLU A 153 4.45 9.73 11.26
C GLU A 153 5.05 8.39 11.67
N LYS A 154 5.67 8.32 12.87
CA LYS A 154 6.30 7.10 13.38
C LYS A 154 5.30 5.98 13.66
N GLY A 155 4.15 6.33 14.21
CA GLY A 155 3.09 5.37 14.51
C GLY A 155 2.22 5.01 13.30
N ARG A 156 2.39 5.67 12.16
CA ARG A 156 1.50 5.58 10.97
C ARG A 156 0.02 5.66 11.37
N MET A 157 -0.31 6.61 12.21
CA MET A 157 -1.63 6.73 12.83
C MET A 157 -2.17 8.15 12.67
N ILE A 158 -3.47 8.25 12.40
CA ILE A 158 -4.21 9.50 12.38
C ILE A 158 -5.40 9.35 13.32
N LYS A 159 -5.65 10.38 14.13
CA LYS A 159 -6.78 10.43 15.06
C LYS A 159 -7.55 11.73 14.89
N GLU A 160 -8.85 11.66 15.16
CA GLU A 160 -9.69 12.83 15.46
C GLU A 160 -10.07 12.76 16.95
N GLY A 161 -9.48 13.65 17.76
CA GLY A 161 -9.51 13.48 19.22
C GLY A 161 -8.79 12.20 19.66
N GLU A 162 -9.51 11.27 20.32
CA GLU A 162 -8.96 9.95 20.70
C GLU A 162 -9.33 8.83 19.74
N GLU A 163 -10.18 9.09 18.75
CA GLU A 163 -10.65 8.07 17.79
C GLU A 163 -9.66 7.89 16.65
N PRO A 164 -9.11 6.68 16.45
CA PRO A 164 -8.21 6.39 15.33
C PRO A 164 -9.01 6.29 14.04
N ILE A 165 -8.42 6.82 12.96
CA ILE A 165 -8.97 6.72 11.61
C ILE A 165 -8.06 5.81 10.78
N GLU A 166 -8.66 4.82 10.14
CA GLU A 166 -7.94 3.86 9.30
C GLU A 166 -7.64 4.42 7.91
N PHE A 167 -6.40 4.21 7.45
CA PHE A 167 -5.92 4.63 6.13
C PHE A 167 -5.16 3.49 5.45
N THR A 168 -5.31 3.41 4.14
CA THR A 168 -4.41 2.57 3.34
C THR A 168 -3.00 3.15 3.32
N THR A 169 -2.01 2.32 3.00
CA THR A 169 -0.61 2.75 2.88
C THR A 169 -0.45 3.96 1.97
N LYS A 170 -1.12 3.96 0.80
CA LYS A 170 -1.07 5.08 -0.18
C LYS A 170 -1.72 6.35 0.33
N GLU A 171 -2.87 6.24 1.00
CA GLU A 171 -3.54 7.40 1.60
C GLU A 171 -2.65 8.04 2.67
N PHE A 172 -2.06 7.22 3.53
CA PHE A 172 -1.16 7.70 4.57
C PHE A 172 0.13 8.30 3.99
N ASP A 173 0.74 7.66 2.98
CA ASP A 173 1.94 8.17 2.31
C ASP A 173 1.68 9.52 1.63
N LEU A 174 0.49 9.71 1.01
CA LEU A 174 0.12 11.00 0.44
C LEU A 174 -0.04 12.08 1.53
N ILE A 175 -0.71 11.76 2.63
CA ILE A 175 -0.87 12.69 3.75
C ILE A 175 0.50 13.11 4.29
N LEU A 176 1.43 12.17 4.50
CA LEU A 176 2.79 12.48 4.93
C LEU A 176 3.55 13.34 3.93
N TYR A 177 3.44 13.04 2.64
CA TYR A 177 4.09 13.81 1.59
C TYR A 177 3.60 15.26 1.56
N LEU A 178 2.28 15.45 1.71
CA LEU A 178 1.67 16.77 1.81
C LEU A 178 2.13 17.53 3.07
N LEU A 179 2.22 16.84 4.22
CA LEU A 179 2.68 17.43 5.49
C LEU A 179 4.13 17.90 5.40
N ARG A 180 5.00 17.10 4.79
CA ARG A 180 6.42 17.43 4.60
C ARG A 180 6.64 18.61 3.65
N ASN A 181 5.68 18.87 2.77
CA ASN A 181 5.69 19.94 1.77
C ASN A 181 4.57 20.96 2.04
N GLN A 182 4.21 21.17 3.31
CA GLN A 182 3.15 22.10 3.67
C GLN A 182 3.38 23.51 3.09
N GLY A 183 2.31 24.14 2.63
CA GLY A 183 2.33 25.46 2.00
C GLY A 183 2.75 25.46 0.53
N GLN A 184 3.36 24.38 0.02
CA GLN A 184 3.76 24.28 -1.37
C GLN A 184 2.61 23.70 -2.23
N ALA A 185 2.43 24.25 -3.42
CA ALA A 185 1.59 23.64 -4.44
C ALA A 185 2.39 22.51 -5.11
N LEU A 186 1.89 21.28 -5.01
CA LEU A 186 2.50 20.09 -5.58
C LEU A 186 1.77 19.68 -6.86
N GLN A 187 2.54 19.43 -7.91
CA GLN A 187 1.99 18.90 -9.17
C GLN A 187 1.51 17.47 -8.99
N ARG A 188 0.51 17.05 -9.76
CA ARG A 188 0.01 15.66 -9.74
C ARG A 188 1.11 14.65 -10.01
N GLU A 189 1.98 14.93 -10.98
CA GLU A 189 3.13 14.08 -11.31
C GLU A 189 4.12 13.95 -10.14
N GLN A 190 4.41 15.04 -9.44
CA GLN A 190 5.28 15.00 -8.25
C GLN A 190 4.69 14.14 -7.13
N ILE A 191 3.37 14.26 -6.90
CA ILE A 191 2.64 13.43 -5.95
C ILE A 191 2.65 11.96 -6.39
N LEU A 192 2.42 11.72 -7.68
CA LEU A 192 2.39 10.39 -8.27
C LEU A 192 3.73 9.68 -8.03
N THR A 193 4.83 10.30 -8.45
CA THR A 193 6.19 9.80 -8.23
C THR A 193 6.49 9.57 -6.75
N ALA A 194 6.13 10.50 -5.87
CA ALA A 194 6.41 10.38 -4.44
C ALA A 194 5.65 9.24 -3.76
N VAL A 195 4.41 8.96 -4.17
CA VAL A 195 3.52 7.98 -3.54
C VAL A 195 3.59 6.62 -4.24
N TRP A 196 3.76 6.57 -5.56
CA TRP A 196 3.78 5.33 -6.33
C TRP A 196 5.18 4.92 -6.80
N GLY A 197 6.13 5.86 -6.88
CA GLY A 197 7.50 5.65 -7.38
C GLY A 197 7.67 6.06 -8.84
N ASP A 198 8.94 6.20 -9.28
CA ASP A 198 9.30 6.65 -10.64
C ASP A 198 8.87 5.66 -11.74
N ASP A 199 8.78 4.37 -11.39
CA ASP A 199 8.41 3.30 -12.33
C ASP A 199 6.88 3.14 -12.51
N TYR A 200 6.08 4.05 -11.94
CA TYR A 200 4.63 3.97 -12.03
C TYR A 200 4.12 4.38 -13.41
N ILE A 201 3.43 3.46 -14.09
CA ILE A 201 2.89 3.65 -15.46
C ILE A 201 1.37 3.93 -15.41
N GLY A 202 0.90 4.71 -14.45
CA GLY A 202 -0.50 5.11 -14.35
C GLY A 202 -0.71 6.59 -14.66
N SER A 203 -1.98 7.01 -14.78
CA SER A 203 -2.31 8.41 -14.98
C SER A 203 -2.33 9.18 -13.66
N ASP A 204 -2.22 10.49 -13.76
CA ASP A 204 -2.36 11.44 -12.65
C ASP A 204 -3.76 11.43 -11.97
N ARG A 205 -4.76 10.80 -12.62
CA ARG A 205 -6.09 10.55 -12.05
C ARG A 205 -6.04 9.72 -10.76
N ALA A 206 -5.05 8.81 -10.64
CA ALA A 206 -4.84 8.05 -9.41
C ALA A 206 -4.63 8.96 -8.19
N VAL A 207 -4.00 10.12 -8.38
CA VAL A 207 -3.84 11.15 -7.34
C VAL A 207 -5.18 11.77 -6.97
N ASP A 208 -6.00 12.13 -7.96
CA ASP A 208 -7.32 12.74 -7.73
C ASP A 208 -8.25 11.80 -6.96
N ASP A 209 -8.24 10.50 -7.29
CA ASP A 209 -9.05 9.49 -6.59
C ASP A 209 -8.55 9.24 -5.17
N LEU A 210 -7.23 9.24 -4.96
CA LEU A 210 -6.66 9.12 -3.64
C LEU A 210 -7.02 10.33 -2.76
N VAL A 211 -6.95 11.54 -3.32
CA VAL A 211 -7.37 12.78 -2.65
C VAL A 211 -8.86 12.74 -2.32
N LYS A 212 -9.71 12.24 -3.23
CA LYS A 212 -11.15 12.08 -2.97
C LYS A 212 -11.42 11.14 -1.79
N ARG A 213 -10.70 10.03 -1.68
CA ARG A 213 -10.81 9.09 -0.55
C ARG A 213 -10.33 9.73 0.75
N ILE A 214 -9.20 10.44 0.75
CA ILE A 214 -8.70 11.17 1.91
C ILE A 214 -9.73 12.20 2.38
N ARG A 215 -10.30 13.01 1.48
CA ARG A 215 -11.33 14.00 1.82
C ARG A 215 -12.60 13.37 2.41
N LYS A 216 -12.94 12.16 1.99
CA LYS A 216 -14.07 11.42 2.57
C LYS A 216 -13.80 10.98 4.01
N LYS A 217 -12.56 10.58 4.31
CA LYS A 217 -12.13 10.15 5.66
C LYS A 217 -11.79 11.33 6.56
N LEU A 218 -11.25 12.40 5.99
CA LEU A 218 -10.82 13.62 6.69
C LEU A 218 -11.49 14.86 6.07
N PRO A 219 -12.79 15.08 6.31
CA PRO A 219 -13.54 16.17 5.68
C PRO A 219 -13.03 17.59 6.06
N HIS A 220 -12.35 17.71 7.20
CA HIS A 220 -11.79 18.98 7.70
C HIS A 220 -10.27 19.09 7.52
N PHE A 221 -9.66 18.18 6.75
CA PHE A 221 -8.23 18.23 6.45
C PHE A 221 -7.96 19.41 5.50
N PRO A 222 -7.00 20.28 5.82
CA PRO A 222 -6.80 21.54 5.08
C PRO A 222 -6.08 21.32 3.74
N LEU A 223 -6.62 20.44 2.91
CA LEU A 223 -6.13 20.06 1.60
C LEU A 223 -6.87 20.82 0.51
N GLU A 224 -6.18 21.75 -0.13
CA GLU A 224 -6.70 22.60 -1.20
C GLU A 224 -6.40 22.04 -2.58
N THR A 225 -7.33 22.23 -3.53
CA THR A 225 -7.08 21.98 -4.96
C THR A 225 -6.52 23.25 -5.58
N VAL A 226 -5.33 23.14 -6.20
CA VAL A 226 -4.78 24.18 -7.06
C VAL A 226 -5.16 23.86 -8.50
N TYR A 227 -6.19 24.51 -9.00
CA TYR A 227 -6.78 24.20 -10.31
C TYR A 227 -5.75 24.25 -11.44
N GLY A 228 -5.80 23.23 -12.31
CA GLY A 228 -4.85 23.09 -13.42
C GLY A 228 -3.42 22.68 -13.01
N PHE A 229 -3.14 22.51 -11.71
CA PHE A 229 -1.80 22.21 -11.21
C PHE A 229 -1.76 20.94 -10.34
N GLY A 230 -2.49 20.93 -9.23
CA GLY A 230 -2.44 19.80 -8.29
C GLY A 230 -3.05 20.14 -6.94
N TYR A 231 -2.29 19.89 -5.86
CA TYR A 231 -2.79 20.02 -4.49
C TYR A 231 -1.82 20.73 -3.57
N ARG A 232 -2.35 21.35 -2.51
CA ARG A 232 -1.58 22.02 -1.49
C ARG A 232 -2.20 21.77 -0.11
N LEU A 233 -1.36 21.50 0.89
CA LEU A 233 -1.76 21.48 2.29
C LEU A 233 -1.40 22.80 2.95
N THR A 234 -2.38 23.47 3.56
CA THR A 234 -2.19 24.77 4.24
C THR A 234 -2.56 24.63 5.71
N LEU A 235 -1.57 24.37 6.57
CA LEU A 235 -1.77 24.40 8.03
C LEU A 235 -1.77 25.87 8.50
N LYS A 236 -2.76 26.21 9.32
CA LYS A 236 -2.85 27.53 9.97
C LYS A 236 -2.05 27.54 11.26
#